data_549978480c62459a9b2c063ca7e02dfe
#
_entry.id   549978480c62459a9b2c063ca7e02dfe
#
_cell.length_a   1.000
_cell.length_b   1.000
_cell.length_c   1.000
_cell.angle_alpha   90.00
_cell.angle_beta   90.00
_cell.angle_gamma   90.00
#
_symmetry.space_group_name_H-M   'P 1'
#
loop_
_entity.id
_entity.type
_entity.pdbx_description
1 polymer ?
#
loop_
_entity_poly.entity_id
_entity_poly.type
_entity_poly.pdbx_seq_one_letter_code
_entity_poly.pdbx_strand_id
1 'polypeptide(L)'
;MTGLAWIWLSRFPVDSIPASLVEAPQVGFSAPDFTLPDLDSQEISLSDYRGSPVILNFWASWCPPCKAEMPAFQKAFQEYAGSDLQIIAINATNQDSIAAVLSFTEEHGITIPILLDQTGFVSKEYLVHSLPTTYFIGKDGTIKEVIIGGPLPLSLLRIQANGLIMD
;
A
#
# COMPACT_ATOMS: atom_id res chain seq x y z
N MET A 1 44.01 -21.63 -46.15
CA MET A 1 42.54 -21.82 -45.98
C MET A 1 42.18 -21.37 -44.56
N THR A 2 41.75 -20.10 -44.43
CA THR A 2 41.43 -19.47 -43.14
C THR A 2 39.93 -19.35 -43.03
N GLY A 3 39.34 -20.23 -42.21
CA GLY A 3 37.91 -20.22 -41.91
C GLY A 3 37.59 -19.18 -40.84
N LEU A 4 36.94 -18.08 -41.24
CA LEU A 4 36.33 -17.11 -40.32
C LEU A 4 35.01 -17.67 -39.79
N ALA A 5 35.02 -18.13 -38.54
CA ALA A 5 33.79 -18.47 -37.82
C ALA A 5 33.05 -17.19 -37.49
N TRP A 6 31.91 -16.94 -38.13
CA TRP A 6 30.98 -15.89 -37.77
C TRP A 6 30.26 -16.32 -36.50
N ILE A 7 30.64 -15.72 -35.36
CA ILE A 7 29.87 -15.81 -34.12
C ILE A 7 28.64 -14.92 -34.29
N TRP A 8 27.51 -15.54 -34.59
CA TRP A 8 26.21 -14.90 -34.46
C TRP A 8 25.94 -14.68 -32.97
N LEU A 9 26.32 -13.50 -32.46
CA LEU A 9 25.76 -13.02 -31.21
C LEU A 9 24.28 -12.70 -31.50
N SER A 10 23.41 -13.64 -31.23
CA SER A 10 21.99 -13.38 -31.10
C SER A 10 21.81 -12.37 -29.97
N ARG A 11 21.74 -11.08 -30.34
CA ARG A 11 21.19 -10.06 -29.47
C ARG A 11 19.72 -10.44 -29.27
N PHE A 12 19.42 -11.10 -28.18
CA PHE A 12 18.05 -11.14 -27.69
C PHE A 12 17.68 -9.68 -27.43
N PRO A 13 16.64 -9.11 -28.09
CA PRO A 13 16.11 -7.85 -27.62
C PRO A 13 15.69 -8.09 -26.18
N VAL A 14 16.30 -7.38 -25.27
CA VAL A 14 15.73 -7.24 -23.92
C VAL A 14 14.50 -6.39 -24.16
N ASP A 15 13.41 -7.05 -24.60
CA ASP A 15 12.08 -6.46 -24.57
C ASP A 15 11.92 -6.03 -23.12
N SER A 16 11.93 -4.73 -22.91
CA SER A 16 11.77 -4.13 -21.60
C SER A 16 10.43 -4.62 -21.05
N ILE A 17 10.46 -5.52 -20.07
CA ILE A 17 9.27 -5.91 -19.33
C ILE A 17 8.68 -4.60 -18.82
N PRO A 18 7.43 -4.24 -19.18
CA PRO A 18 6.85 -3.02 -18.68
C PRO A 18 6.88 -3.03 -17.16
N ALA A 19 7.29 -1.91 -16.55
CA ALA A 19 7.43 -1.82 -15.08
C ALA A 19 6.15 -2.23 -14.34
N SER A 20 4.98 -2.05 -14.99
CA SER A 20 3.67 -2.50 -14.49
C SER A 20 3.52 -4.04 -14.38
N LEU A 21 4.44 -4.82 -14.93
CA LEU A 21 4.49 -6.29 -14.77
C LEU A 21 5.54 -6.74 -13.75
N VAL A 22 6.32 -5.80 -13.21
CA VAL A 22 7.31 -6.07 -12.18
C VAL A 22 6.80 -5.55 -10.85
N GLU A 23 6.71 -6.42 -9.86
CA GLU A 23 6.34 -6.02 -8.51
C GLU A 23 7.52 -5.41 -7.79
N ALA A 24 7.35 -4.18 -7.32
CA ALA A 24 8.31 -3.49 -6.46
C ALA A 24 7.60 -2.37 -5.69
N PRO A 25 7.98 -2.08 -4.43
CA PRO A 25 7.35 -1.05 -3.62
C PRO A 25 7.85 0.36 -4.01
N GLN A 26 7.82 0.68 -5.30
CA GLN A 26 8.32 1.92 -5.87
C GLN A 26 7.32 2.50 -6.87
N VAL A 27 7.33 3.83 -7.00
CA VAL A 27 6.50 4.54 -7.98
C VAL A 27 6.79 4.03 -9.41
N GLY A 28 5.72 3.75 -10.15
CA GLY A 28 5.78 3.23 -11.51
C GLY A 28 5.81 1.70 -11.62
N PHE A 29 5.93 0.97 -10.52
CA PHE A 29 5.90 -0.50 -10.48
C PHE A 29 4.58 -1.01 -9.91
N SER A 30 4.23 -2.27 -10.20
CA SER A 30 3.13 -2.95 -9.53
C SER A 30 3.39 -3.07 -8.04
N ALA A 31 2.37 -2.74 -7.25
CA ALA A 31 2.41 -2.97 -5.81
C ALA A 31 2.55 -4.47 -5.52
N PRO A 32 3.50 -4.90 -4.66
CA PRO A 32 3.61 -6.30 -4.24
C PRO A 32 2.30 -6.80 -3.65
N ASP A 33 1.85 -7.98 -4.10
CA ASP A 33 0.64 -8.59 -3.54
C ASP A 33 0.91 -9.14 -2.14
N PHE A 34 -0.13 -9.16 -1.32
CA PHE A 34 -0.07 -9.74 0.02
C PHE A 34 -1.43 -10.30 0.41
N THR A 35 -1.45 -11.16 1.43
CA THR A 35 -2.66 -11.60 2.13
C THR A 35 -2.43 -11.47 3.62
N LEU A 36 -3.31 -10.74 4.31
CA LEU A 36 -3.24 -10.51 5.75
C LEU A 36 -4.62 -10.70 6.38
N PRO A 37 -4.70 -11.18 7.63
CA PRO A 37 -5.94 -11.18 8.38
C PRO A 37 -6.31 -9.76 8.83
N ASP A 38 -7.61 -9.48 8.82
CA ASP A 38 -8.18 -8.31 9.47
C ASP A 38 -8.43 -8.56 10.98
N LEU A 39 -9.09 -7.60 11.66
CA LEU A 39 -9.44 -7.72 13.09
C LEU A 39 -10.47 -8.82 13.36
N ASP A 40 -11.25 -9.23 12.37
CA ASP A 40 -12.24 -10.31 12.45
C ASP A 40 -11.68 -11.67 11.96
N SER A 41 -10.35 -11.73 11.71
CA SER A 41 -9.65 -12.91 11.18
C SER A 41 -10.08 -13.30 9.76
N GLN A 42 -10.61 -12.36 8.97
CA GLN A 42 -10.87 -12.57 7.57
C GLN A 42 -9.59 -12.29 6.77
N GLU A 43 -9.22 -13.21 5.89
CA GLU A 43 -8.07 -13.03 5.00
C GLU A 43 -8.41 -12.04 3.89
N ILE A 44 -7.62 -10.97 3.77
CA ILE A 44 -7.76 -9.92 2.77
C ILE A 44 -6.48 -9.84 1.96
N SER A 45 -6.62 -9.89 0.64
CA SER A 45 -5.50 -9.74 -0.29
C SER A 45 -5.56 -8.40 -1.00
N LEU A 46 -4.41 -7.81 -1.34
CA LEU A 46 -4.39 -6.60 -2.16
C LEU A 46 -5.01 -6.88 -3.54
N SER A 47 -4.81 -8.09 -4.08
CA SER A 47 -5.40 -8.53 -5.34
C SER A 47 -6.93 -8.58 -5.35
N ASP A 48 -7.60 -8.60 -4.20
CA ASP A 48 -9.07 -8.52 -4.10
C ASP A 48 -9.61 -7.15 -4.57
N TYR A 49 -8.74 -6.15 -4.57
CA TYR A 49 -9.07 -4.76 -4.97
C TYR A 49 -8.62 -4.41 -6.39
N ARG A 50 -8.26 -5.39 -7.21
CA ARG A 50 -7.87 -5.12 -8.61
C ARG A 50 -8.98 -4.40 -9.39
N GLY A 51 -8.60 -3.35 -10.11
CA GLY A 51 -9.54 -2.48 -10.81
C GLY A 51 -10.07 -1.32 -9.98
N SER A 52 -9.75 -1.29 -8.69
CA SER A 52 -10.04 -0.17 -7.77
C SER A 52 -8.74 0.50 -7.34
N PRO A 53 -8.71 1.84 -7.21
CA PRO A 53 -7.56 2.50 -6.62
C PRO A 53 -7.51 2.23 -5.11
N VAL A 54 -6.29 2.17 -4.55
CA VAL A 54 -6.08 1.85 -3.14
C VAL A 54 -5.17 2.89 -2.48
N ILE A 55 -5.56 3.37 -1.32
CA ILE A 55 -4.67 4.08 -0.37
C ILE A 55 -4.32 3.09 0.73
N LEU A 56 -3.05 2.74 0.82
CA LEU A 56 -2.51 1.74 1.74
C LEU A 56 -1.61 2.44 2.77
N ASN A 57 -2.05 2.49 4.03
CA ASN A 57 -1.32 3.17 5.11
C ASN A 57 -0.72 2.17 6.09
N PHE A 58 0.59 2.24 6.31
CA PHE A 58 1.30 1.47 7.33
C PHE A 58 1.42 2.28 8.62
N TRP A 59 0.97 1.71 9.74
CA TRP A 59 0.87 2.41 11.02
C TRP A 59 1.09 1.51 12.25
N ALA A 60 1.17 2.12 13.43
CA ALA A 60 1.13 1.42 14.70
C ALA A 60 0.39 2.25 15.77
N SER A 61 -0.20 1.58 16.76
CA SER A 61 -0.98 2.22 17.82
C SER A 61 -0.12 3.07 18.78
N TRP A 62 1.16 2.78 18.90
CA TRP A 62 2.13 3.51 19.71
C TRP A 62 2.79 4.68 18.97
N CYS A 63 2.59 4.83 17.68
CA CYS A 63 3.25 5.82 16.82
C CYS A 63 2.51 7.18 16.88
N PRO A 64 3.09 8.25 17.45
CA PRO A 64 2.36 9.52 17.63
C PRO A 64 1.87 10.15 16.32
N PRO A 65 2.68 10.29 15.24
CA PRO A 65 2.19 10.86 13.99
C PRO A 65 1.14 9.96 13.32
N CYS A 66 1.20 8.61 13.48
CA CYS A 66 0.16 7.71 12.98
C CYS A 66 -1.18 8.00 13.65
N LYS A 67 -1.18 8.09 14.98
CA LYS A 67 -2.37 8.43 15.78
C LYS A 67 -2.97 9.77 15.35
N ALA A 68 -2.11 10.74 15.06
CA ALA A 68 -2.54 12.08 14.66
C ALA A 68 -3.21 12.12 13.28
N GLU A 69 -2.85 11.23 12.34
CA GLU A 69 -3.43 11.19 10.99
C GLU A 69 -4.66 10.30 10.86
N MET A 70 -4.85 9.29 11.73
CA MET A 70 -5.97 8.34 11.64
C MET A 70 -7.35 9.01 11.55
N PRO A 71 -7.68 10.10 12.26
CA PRO A 71 -8.95 10.80 12.08
C PRO A 71 -9.14 11.37 10.67
N ALA A 72 -8.05 11.81 10.01
CA ALA A 72 -8.12 12.30 8.63
C ALA A 72 -8.37 11.14 7.64
N PHE A 73 -7.71 9.99 7.85
CA PHE A 73 -7.97 8.77 7.08
C PHE A 73 -9.40 8.28 7.27
N GLN A 74 -9.91 8.25 8.52
CA GLN A 74 -11.29 7.87 8.81
C GLN A 74 -12.29 8.78 8.10
N LYS A 75 -12.04 10.08 8.09
CA LYS A 75 -12.89 11.04 7.40
C LYS A 75 -12.83 10.85 5.87
N ALA A 76 -11.65 10.64 5.31
CA ALA A 76 -11.50 10.31 3.89
C ALA A 76 -12.24 9.01 3.55
N PHE A 77 -12.11 7.97 4.35
CA PHE A 77 -12.83 6.70 4.17
C PHE A 77 -14.34 6.89 4.09
N GLN A 78 -14.91 7.74 4.98
CA GLN A 78 -16.33 8.06 4.97
C GLN A 78 -16.73 8.89 3.73
N GLU A 79 -15.91 9.86 3.34
CA GLU A 79 -16.19 10.75 2.19
C GLU A 79 -16.18 9.97 0.87
N TYR A 80 -15.32 8.98 0.73
CA TYR A 80 -15.18 8.18 -0.50
C TYR A 80 -15.93 6.84 -0.48
N ALA A 81 -16.76 6.58 0.54
CA ALA A 81 -17.48 5.31 0.70
C ALA A 81 -18.40 4.94 -0.49
N GLY A 82 -18.80 5.90 -1.32
CA GLY A 82 -19.61 5.69 -2.53
C GLY A 82 -18.81 5.60 -3.82
N SER A 83 -17.47 5.63 -3.74
CA SER A 83 -16.57 5.52 -4.89
C SER A 83 -15.90 4.15 -4.94
N ASP A 84 -15.14 3.89 -6.02
CA ASP A 84 -14.34 2.67 -6.14
C ASP A 84 -13.06 2.71 -5.30
N LEU A 85 -12.71 3.87 -4.70
CA LEU A 85 -11.49 4.02 -3.89
C LEU A 85 -11.55 3.18 -2.62
N GLN A 86 -10.51 2.42 -2.38
CA GLN A 86 -10.30 1.66 -1.16
C GLN A 86 -9.28 2.37 -0.26
N ILE A 87 -9.55 2.44 1.03
CA ILE A 87 -8.60 2.94 2.03
C ILE A 87 -8.40 1.81 3.05
N ILE A 88 -7.17 1.35 3.18
CA ILE A 88 -6.80 0.20 4.01
C ILE A 88 -5.63 0.61 4.90
N ALA A 89 -5.65 0.21 6.15
CA ALA A 89 -4.55 0.44 7.07
C ALA A 89 -3.92 -0.88 7.49
N ILE A 90 -2.61 -1.05 7.25
CA ILE A 90 -1.82 -2.20 7.73
C ILE A 90 -1.15 -1.81 9.03
N ASN A 91 -1.51 -2.51 10.10
CA ASN A 91 -0.83 -2.37 11.39
C ASN A 91 0.44 -3.23 11.40
N ALA A 92 1.57 -2.62 11.78
CA ALA A 92 2.84 -3.31 11.99
C ALA A 92 2.79 -4.14 13.29
N THR A 93 1.94 -5.18 13.33
CA THR A 93 1.57 -5.93 14.53
C THR A 93 2.74 -6.72 15.12
N ASN A 94 3.79 -6.99 14.34
CA ASN A 94 5.05 -7.54 14.83
C ASN A 94 5.77 -6.63 15.84
N GLN A 95 5.40 -5.33 15.88
CA GLN A 95 5.92 -4.31 16.80
C GLN A 95 4.80 -3.67 17.64
N ASP A 96 3.58 -4.19 17.56
CA ASP A 96 2.39 -3.68 18.22
C ASP A 96 1.62 -4.84 18.87
N SER A 97 0.51 -4.56 19.54
CA SER A 97 -0.35 -5.61 20.08
C SER A 97 -1.78 -5.46 19.54
N ILE A 98 -2.41 -6.59 19.22
CA ILE A 98 -3.81 -6.60 18.75
C ILE A 98 -4.73 -5.91 19.76
N ALA A 99 -4.48 -6.10 21.07
CA ALA A 99 -5.26 -5.44 22.11
C ALA A 99 -5.13 -3.92 22.08
N ALA A 100 -3.93 -3.38 21.82
CA ALA A 100 -3.72 -1.93 21.69
C ALA A 100 -4.35 -1.38 20.42
N VAL A 101 -4.29 -2.13 19.31
CA VAL A 101 -4.94 -1.78 18.05
C VAL A 101 -6.46 -1.71 18.23
N LEU A 102 -7.07 -2.74 18.84
CA LEU A 102 -8.51 -2.77 19.13
C LEU A 102 -8.93 -1.61 20.03
N SER A 103 -8.21 -1.38 21.13
CA SER A 103 -8.50 -0.26 22.05
C SER A 103 -8.45 1.09 21.31
N PHE A 104 -7.43 1.30 20.47
CA PHE A 104 -7.29 2.52 19.70
C PHE A 104 -8.43 2.72 18.69
N THR A 105 -8.78 1.66 17.94
CA THR A 105 -9.86 1.75 16.93
C THR A 105 -11.21 2.01 17.56
N GLU A 106 -11.52 1.37 18.67
CA GLU A 106 -12.76 1.58 19.44
C GLU A 106 -12.83 3.01 20.01
N GLU A 107 -11.76 3.44 20.69
CA GLU A 107 -11.69 4.76 21.34
C GLU A 107 -11.85 5.91 20.34
N HIS A 108 -11.34 5.75 19.12
CA HIS A 108 -11.33 6.80 18.09
C HIS A 108 -12.40 6.60 17.01
N GLY A 109 -13.24 5.57 17.10
CA GLY A 109 -14.30 5.28 16.13
C GLY A 109 -13.74 4.99 14.74
N ILE A 110 -12.59 4.29 14.66
CA ILE A 110 -11.98 3.91 13.38
C ILE A 110 -12.71 2.71 12.81
N THR A 111 -13.21 2.85 11.59
CA THR A 111 -13.92 1.80 10.84
C THR A 111 -13.25 1.46 9.52
N ILE A 112 -12.10 2.05 9.25
CA ILE A 112 -11.23 1.67 8.14
C ILE A 112 -10.84 0.20 8.31
N PRO A 113 -10.81 -0.63 7.25
CA PRO A 113 -10.25 -1.97 7.31
C PRO A 113 -8.82 -1.96 7.86
N ILE A 114 -8.60 -2.64 8.99
CA ILE A 114 -7.28 -2.78 9.62
C ILE A 114 -6.78 -4.19 9.38
N LEU A 115 -5.66 -4.32 8.69
CA LEU A 115 -4.98 -5.58 8.45
C LEU A 115 -3.79 -5.74 9.40
N LEU A 116 -3.52 -6.96 9.82
CA LEU A 116 -2.55 -7.26 10.87
C LEU A 116 -1.30 -7.93 10.30
N ASP A 117 -0.22 -7.17 10.14
CA ASP A 117 1.08 -7.71 9.73
C ASP A 117 1.84 -8.27 10.96
N GLN A 118 1.36 -9.42 11.45
CA GLN A 118 1.88 -10.06 12.66
C GLN A 118 3.34 -10.51 12.53
N THR A 119 3.78 -10.83 11.33
CA THR A 119 5.15 -11.28 11.06
C THR A 119 6.10 -10.16 10.66
N GLY A 120 5.56 -9.00 10.27
CA GLY A 120 6.32 -7.91 9.68
C GLY A 120 6.78 -8.18 8.24
N PHE A 121 6.26 -9.26 7.62
CA PHE A 121 6.66 -9.65 6.27
C PHE A 121 6.22 -8.61 5.24
N VAL A 122 4.96 -8.17 5.29
CA VAL A 122 4.42 -7.19 4.33
C VAL A 122 5.09 -5.83 4.51
N SER A 123 5.30 -5.38 5.74
CA SER A 123 6.05 -4.16 6.02
C SER A 123 7.47 -4.21 5.43
N LYS A 124 8.12 -5.39 5.47
CA LYS A 124 9.44 -5.59 4.89
C LYS A 124 9.40 -5.59 3.36
N GLU A 125 8.46 -6.29 2.73
CA GLU A 125 8.28 -6.30 1.27
C GLU A 125 8.00 -4.90 0.72
N TYR A 126 7.26 -4.09 1.46
CA TYR A 126 6.99 -2.69 1.14
C TYR A 126 8.11 -1.73 1.56
N LEU A 127 9.26 -2.22 2.05
CA LEU A 127 10.40 -1.43 2.50
C LEU A 127 10.02 -0.32 3.50
N VAL A 128 9.07 -0.61 4.38
CA VAL A 128 8.60 0.34 5.41
C VAL A 128 9.66 0.44 6.50
N HIS A 129 10.48 1.48 6.45
CA HIS A 129 11.54 1.77 7.41
C HIS A 129 11.13 2.76 8.50
N SER A 130 10.02 3.47 8.30
CA SER A 130 9.47 4.41 9.26
C SER A 130 7.94 4.44 9.18
N LEU A 131 7.30 4.78 10.30
CA LEU A 131 5.85 4.92 10.40
C LEU A 131 5.48 6.39 10.66
N PRO A 132 4.38 6.83 10.06
CA PRO A 132 3.59 6.15 9.04
C PRO A 132 4.26 6.16 7.66
N THR A 133 3.88 5.25 6.78
CA THR A 133 4.20 5.27 5.35
C THR A 133 2.93 4.96 4.57
N THR A 134 2.62 5.76 3.54
CA THR A 134 1.40 5.62 2.75
C THR A 134 1.71 5.43 1.28
N TYR A 135 1.15 4.39 0.69
CA TYR A 135 1.20 4.07 -0.73
C TYR A 135 -0.12 4.44 -1.40
N PHE A 136 -0.04 5.09 -2.54
CA PHE A 136 -1.16 5.45 -3.38
C PHE A 136 -1.08 4.61 -4.66
N ILE A 137 -2.04 3.70 -4.85
CA ILE A 137 -2.03 2.65 -5.87
C ILE A 137 -3.19 2.91 -6.84
N GLY A 138 -2.91 2.97 -8.12
CA GLY A 138 -3.89 3.16 -9.18
C GLY A 138 -4.73 1.90 -9.45
N LYS A 139 -5.79 2.04 -10.25
CA LYS A 139 -6.67 0.93 -10.67
C LYS A 139 -5.93 -0.19 -11.40
N ASP A 140 -4.83 0.15 -12.06
CA ASP A 140 -3.93 -0.80 -12.74
C ASP A 140 -3.01 -1.56 -11.78
N GLY A 141 -3.07 -1.29 -10.47
CA GLY A 141 -2.21 -1.86 -9.45
C GLY A 141 -0.83 -1.19 -9.36
N THR A 142 -0.56 -0.17 -10.18
CA THR A 142 0.72 0.54 -10.17
C THR A 142 0.77 1.56 -9.02
N ILE A 143 1.88 1.61 -8.31
CA ILE A 143 2.14 2.63 -7.29
C ILE A 143 2.33 3.98 -7.98
N LYS A 144 1.47 4.95 -7.66
CA LYS A 144 1.49 6.30 -8.23
C LYS A 144 2.27 7.28 -7.36
N GLU A 145 2.24 7.09 -6.04
CA GLU A 145 2.93 7.95 -5.07
C GLU A 145 3.26 7.15 -3.80
N VAL A 146 4.31 7.54 -3.10
CA VAL A 146 4.69 7.02 -1.77
C VAL A 146 5.03 8.19 -0.87
N ILE A 147 4.35 8.31 0.26
CA ILE A 147 4.64 9.34 1.25
C ILE A 147 5.15 8.68 2.52
N ILE A 148 6.38 9.02 2.90
CA ILE A 148 7.05 8.52 4.11
C ILE A 148 6.96 9.59 5.19
N GLY A 149 6.42 9.21 6.35
CA GLY A 149 6.17 10.12 7.47
C GLY A 149 4.78 10.76 7.43
N GLY A 150 4.44 11.43 8.53
CA GLY A 150 3.14 12.04 8.74
C GLY A 150 3.21 13.13 9.82
N PRO A 151 2.05 13.64 10.29
CA PRO A 151 0.70 13.22 9.91
C PRO A 151 0.25 13.78 8.55
N LEU A 152 -0.43 12.95 7.75
CA LEU A 152 -1.05 13.38 6.50
C LEU A 152 -2.36 14.15 6.77
N PRO A 153 -2.49 15.40 6.30
CA PRO A 153 -3.71 16.15 6.46
C PRO A 153 -4.80 15.66 5.48
N LEU A 154 -6.06 15.80 5.86
CA LEU A 154 -7.21 15.41 5.02
C LEU A 154 -7.19 16.08 3.63
N SER A 155 -6.72 17.33 3.54
CA SER A 155 -6.58 18.03 2.25
C SER A 155 -5.67 17.31 1.27
N LEU A 156 -4.54 16.77 1.75
CA LEU A 156 -3.62 16.01 0.92
C LEU A 156 -4.21 14.64 0.54
N LEU A 157 -4.85 13.95 1.48
CA LEU A 157 -5.57 12.69 1.18
C LEU A 157 -6.62 12.88 0.09
N ARG A 158 -7.38 13.99 0.12
CA ARG A 158 -8.37 14.33 -0.93
C ARG A 158 -7.74 14.58 -2.29
N ILE A 159 -6.59 15.28 -2.34
CA ILE A 159 -5.86 15.53 -3.59
C ILE A 159 -5.42 14.21 -4.21
N GLN A 160 -4.80 13.35 -3.42
CA GLN A 160 -4.32 12.05 -3.89
C GLN A 160 -5.49 11.12 -4.28
N ALA A 161 -6.54 11.05 -3.46
CA ALA A 161 -7.72 10.25 -3.74
C ALA A 161 -8.39 10.65 -5.07
N ASN A 162 -8.58 11.95 -5.29
CA ASN A 162 -9.16 12.46 -6.53
C ASN A 162 -8.27 12.18 -7.74
N GLY A 163 -6.95 12.28 -7.59
CA GLY A 163 -6.00 11.88 -8.64
C GLY A 163 -6.15 10.41 -9.03
N LEU A 164 -6.19 9.51 -8.05
CA LEU A 164 -6.34 8.07 -8.27
C LEU A 164 -7.68 7.68 -8.91
N ILE A 165 -8.76 8.38 -8.59
CA ILE A 165 -10.10 8.09 -9.14
C ILE A 165 -10.20 8.52 -10.61
N MET A 166 -9.51 9.61 -10.98
CA MET A 166 -9.55 10.18 -12.33
C MET A 166 -8.62 9.47 -13.32
N ASP A 167 -7.60 8.70 -12.85
CA ASP A 167 -6.74 7.86 -13.65
C ASP A 167 -7.48 6.57 -14.09
#